data_9b1fe468c4b6bcdb284ea5da4c020332
#
_entry.id   9b1fe468c4b6bcdb284ea5da4c020332
#
_cell.length_a   1.000
_cell.length_b   1.000
_cell.length_c   1.000
_cell.angle_alpha   90.00
_cell.angle_beta   90.00
_cell.angle_gamma   90.00
#
_symmetry.space_group_name_H-M   'P 1'
#
loop_
_entity.id
_entity.type
_entity.pdbx_description
1 polymer ?
#
loop_
_entity_poly.entity_id
_entity_poly.type
_entity_poly.pdbx_seq_one_letter_code
_entity_poly.pdbx_strand_id
1 'polypeptide(L)'
;MDIGFIGLGRMGTGMAASLQRAGNTLTVYNRTPGKDEDLVRAGAKRASRIAEACSGDAIITMLADDSALESVVYGEDGFLASLSEATLHISSSTISTELSERLARDHARRSAFCIRDRIWTAGRCRCRPIVDRHGGRSGCDRKGNAPTRGIGPKSIRRI
;
A
#
# COMPACT_ATOMS: atom_id res chain seq x y z
N MET A 1 5.46 7.29 9.75
CA MET A 1 5.04 5.93 9.39
C MET A 1 6.15 5.29 8.58
N ASP A 2 6.30 3.98 8.75
CA ASP A 2 7.23 3.18 7.95
C ASP A 2 6.47 2.60 6.75
N ILE A 3 6.84 3.04 5.54
CA ILE A 3 6.11 2.73 4.32
C ILE A 3 7.02 1.99 3.34
N GLY A 4 6.59 0.80 2.91
CA GLY A 4 7.16 0.13 1.76
C GLY A 4 6.57 0.69 0.47
N PHE A 5 7.40 1.01 -0.52
CA PHE A 5 6.94 1.48 -1.81
C PHE A 5 7.50 0.62 -2.94
N ILE A 6 6.60 -0.01 -3.70
CA ILE A 6 6.95 -0.96 -4.75
C ILE A 6 6.50 -0.40 -6.10
N GLY A 7 7.46 -0.25 -7.01
CA GLY A 7 7.23 0.24 -8.37
C GLY A 7 7.58 1.73 -8.55
N LEU A 8 8.82 1.98 -8.94
CA LEU A 8 9.38 3.32 -9.16
C LEU A 8 9.38 3.71 -10.65
N GLY A 9 8.21 3.58 -11.27
CA GLY A 9 7.97 4.17 -12.58
C GLY A 9 7.82 5.70 -12.49
N ARG A 10 7.51 6.35 -13.62
CA ARG A 10 7.35 7.82 -13.68
C ARG A 10 6.45 8.39 -12.58
N MET A 11 5.32 7.74 -12.30
CA MET A 11 4.40 8.18 -11.25
C MET A 11 4.84 7.73 -9.86
N GLY A 12 5.30 6.47 -9.73
CA GLY A 12 5.70 5.90 -8.45
C GLY A 12 6.85 6.68 -7.80
N THR A 13 7.87 7.09 -8.57
CA THR A 13 8.97 7.93 -8.05
C THR A 13 8.46 9.24 -7.47
N GLY A 14 7.55 9.93 -8.18
CA GLY A 14 6.96 11.18 -7.70
C GLY A 14 6.11 11.01 -6.44
N MET A 15 5.34 9.93 -6.35
CA MET A 15 4.55 9.58 -5.18
C MET A 15 5.46 9.26 -3.98
N ALA A 16 6.46 8.42 -4.16
CA ALA A 16 7.43 8.07 -3.12
C ALA A 16 8.16 9.31 -2.59
N ALA A 17 8.64 10.20 -3.48
CA ALA A 17 9.28 11.45 -3.08
C ALA A 17 8.34 12.36 -2.28
N SER A 18 7.05 12.39 -2.62
CA SER A 18 6.06 13.19 -1.88
C SER A 18 5.81 12.63 -0.49
N LEU A 19 5.73 11.31 -0.34
CA LEU A 19 5.59 10.65 0.97
C LEU A 19 6.82 10.87 1.85
N GLN A 20 8.02 10.83 1.26
CA GLN A 20 9.26 11.10 1.98
C GLN A 20 9.33 12.54 2.47
N ARG A 21 8.97 13.52 1.63
CA ARG A 21 8.89 14.94 2.03
C ARG A 21 7.85 15.19 3.14
N ALA A 22 6.81 14.36 3.20
CA ALA A 22 5.82 14.40 4.28
C ALA A 22 6.33 13.81 5.61
N GLY A 23 7.60 13.39 5.69
CA GLY A 23 8.22 12.90 6.92
C GLY A 23 8.03 11.41 7.19
N ASN A 24 7.67 10.62 6.18
CA ASN A 24 7.59 9.16 6.33
C ASN A 24 8.96 8.52 6.07
N THR A 25 9.23 7.41 6.77
CA THR A 25 10.37 6.54 6.48
C THR A 25 9.99 5.64 5.31
N LEU A 26 10.79 5.65 4.23
CA LEU A 26 10.50 4.81 3.06
C LEU A 26 11.50 3.68 2.91
N THR A 27 10.98 2.50 2.60
CA THR A 27 11.74 1.38 2.05
C THR A 27 11.23 1.13 0.62
N VAL A 28 12.09 1.34 -0.37
CA VAL A 28 11.70 1.33 -1.78
C VAL A 28 12.21 0.09 -2.50
N TYR A 29 11.35 -0.50 -3.33
CA TYR A 29 11.71 -1.62 -4.19
C TYR A 29 11.30 -1.34 -5.64
N ASN A 30 12.20 -1.63 -6.56
CA ASN A 30 11.89 -1.63 -7.99
C ASN A 30 12.63 -2.77 -8.70
N ARG A 31 11.93 -3.49 -9.59
CA ARG A 31 12.52 -4.60 -10.35
C ARG A 31 13.73 -4.18 -11.18
N THR A 32 13.68 -2.99 -11.78
CA THR A 32 14.79 -2.43 -12.55
C THR A 32 15.67 -1.58 -11.65
N PRO A 33 16.97 -1.89 -11.51
CA PRO A 33 17.90 -1.09 -10.71
C PRO A 33 18.03 0.37 -11.20
N GLY A 34 18.49 1.26 -10.32
CA GLY A 34 18.81 2.64 -10.66
C GLY A 34 17.63 3.62 -10.68
N LYS A 35 16.41 3.15 -10.46
CA LYS A 35 15.22 4.03 -10.41
C LYS A 35 14.99 4.69 -9.04
N ASP A 36 15.71 4.24 -8.04
CA ASP A 36 15.57 4.63 -6.64
C ASP A 36 16.70 5.55 -6.14
N GLU A 37 17.68 5.88 -6.97
CA GLU A 37 18.89 6.60 -6.55
C GLU A 37 18.60 7.95 -5.88
N ASP A 38 17.71 8.75 -6.43
CA ASP A 38 17.36 10.05 -5.87
C ASP A 38 16.60 9.91 -4.53
N LEU A 39 15.74 8.90 -4.41
CA LEU A 39 15.02 8.59 -3.16
C LEU A 39 16.00 8.13 -2.08
N VAL A 40 16.94 7.26 -2.43
CA VAL A 40 17.98 6.77 -1.50
C VAL A 40 18.88 7.91 -1.07
N ARG A 41 19.29 8.77 -2.00
CA ARG A 41 20.10 9.98 -1.67
C ARG A 41 19.33 10.91 -0.72
N ALA A 42 18.00 10.95 -0.83
CA ALA A 42 17.14 11.71 0.07
C ALA A 42 16.79 10.96 1.38
N GLY A 43 17.35 9.76 1.63
CA GLY A 43 17.24 9.02 2.88
C GLY A 43 16.28 7.82 2.86
N ALA A 44 15.73 7.43 1.71
CA ALA A 44 14.98 6.17 1.61
C ALA A 44 15.92 4.95 1.71
N LYS A 45 15.42 3.85 2.24
CA LYS A 45 16.13 2.57 2.25
C LYS A 45 15.86 1.82 0.95
N ARG A 46 16.89 1.28 0.33
CA ARG A 46 16.75 0.38 -0.81
C ARG A 46 16.46 -1.02 -0.33
N ALA A 47 15.41 -1.64 -0.83
CA ALA A 47 15.14 -3.06 -0.63
C ALA A 47 15.73 -3.87 -1.80
N SER A 48 16.40 -4.96 -1.48
CA SER A 48 16.92 -5.93 -2.46
C SER A 48 15.87 -6.95 -2.88
N ARG A 49 14.89 -7.20 -2.01
CA ARG A 49 13.76 -8.12 -2.24
C ARG A 49 12.45 -7.46 -1.80
N ILE A 50 11.34 -7.93 -2.39
CA ILE A 50 9.99 -7.44 -2.09
C ILE A 50 9.69 -7.52 -0.60
N ALA A 51 10.03 -8.64 0.06
CA ALA A 51 9.77 -8.85 1.48
C ALA A 51 10.38 -7.78 2.40
N GLU A 52 11.53 -7.20 2.02
CA GLU A 52 12.18 -6.15 2.81
C GLU A 52 11.36 -4.84 2.81
N ALA A 53 10.64 -4.59 1.71
CA ALA A 53 9.73 -3.44 1.61
C ALA A 53 8.40 -3.66 2.33
N CYS A 54 8.13 -4.87 2.86
CA CYS A 54 6.83 -5.24 3.40
C CYS A 54 6.76 -5.28 4.93
N SER A 55 7.81 -4.83 5.62
CA SER A 55 7.93 -4.88 7.09
C SER A 55 7.37 -3.66 7.82
N GLY A 56 6.82 -2.67 7.11
CA GLY A 56 6.33 -1.42 7.68
C GLY A 56 4.83 -1.40 8.02
N ASP A 57 4.35 -0.20 8.36
CA ASP A 57 2.93 0.06 8.67
C ASP A 57 2.04 -0.06 7.43
N ALA A 58 2.59 0.29 6.26
CA ALA A 58 1.87 0.25 5.00
C ALA A 58 2.79 -0.15 3.83
N ILE A 59 2.18 -0.76 2.81
CA ILE A 59 2.80 -1.03 1.52
C ILE A 59 2.01 -0.30 0.45
N ILE A 60 2.71 0.43 -0.41
CA ILE A 60 2.11 1.08 -1.56
C ILE A 60 2.67 0.46 -2.83
N THR A 61 1.78 -0.01 -3.70
CA THR A 61 2.16 -0.53 -5.02
C THR A 61 1.71 0.43 -6.12
N MET A 62 2.61 0.76 -7.05
CA MET A 62 2.33 1.56 -8.24
C MET A 62 2.98 0.91 -9.45
N LEU A 63 2.25 -0.03 -10.06
CA LEU A 63 2.71 -0.91 -11.12
C LEU A 63 1.93 -0.68 -12.41
N ALA A 64 2.45 -1.19 -13.52
CA ALA A 64 1.95 -0.86 -14.85
C ALA A 64 0.61 -1.54 -15.17
N ASP A 65 0.43 -2.78 -14.74
CA ASP A 65 -0.67 -3.66 -15.11
C ASP A 65 -0.94 -4.75 -14.06
N ASP A 66 -1.96 -5.55 -14.31
CA ASP A 66 -2.40 -6.68 -13.48
C ASP A 66 -1.28 -7.71 -13.27
N SER A 67 -0.61 -8.10 -14.34
CA SER A 67 0.44 -9.12 -14.29
C SER A 67 1.60 -8.71 -13.39
N ALA A 68 2.01 -7.44 -13.46
CA ALA A 68 3.05 -6.90 -12.60
C ALA A 68 2.61 -6.90 -11.12
N LEU A 69 1.34 -6.56 -10.85
CA LEU A 69 0.81 -6.57 -9.49
C LEU A 69 0.65 -8.00 -8.96
N GLU A 70 0.14 -8.92 -9.78
CA GLU A 70 0.03 -10.34 -9.42
C GLU A 70 1.40 -10.94 -9.08
N SER A 71 2.41 -10.67 -9.89
CA SER A 71 3.78 -11.13 -9.64
C SER A 71 4.33 -10.65 -8.30
N VAL A 72 4.05 -9.40 -7.94
CA VAL A 72 4.53 -8.79 -6.67
C VAL A 72 3.74 -9.30 -5.47
N VAL A 73 2.45 -9.57 -5.63
CA VAL A 73 1.58 -10.02 -4.53
C VAL A 73 1.63 -11.54 -4.34
N TYR A 74 1.52 -12.31 -5.42
CA TYR A 74 1.33 -13.76 -5.41
C TYR A 74 2.53 -14.57 -5.94
N GLY A 75 3.50 -13.92 -6.59
CA GLY A 75 4.68 -14.59 -7.14
C GLY A 75 5.49 -15.36 -6.12
N GLU A 76 6.54 -16.05 -6.53
CA GLU A 76 7.43 -16.83 -5.67
C GLU A 76 8.02 -15.98 -4.54
N ASP A 77 8.42 -14.74 -4.84
CA ASP A 77 8.85 -13.72 -3.87
C ASP A 77 7.70 -12.78 -3.45
N GLY A 78 6.45 -13.17 -3.68
CA GLY A 78 5.28 -12.35 -3.41
C GLY A 78 5.07 -12.09 -1.92
N PHE A 79 4.61 -10.89 -1.59
CA PHE A 79 4.54 -10.47 -0.19
C PHE A 79 3.30 -10.96 0.55
N LEU A 80 2.24 -11.40 -0.13
CA LEU A 80 0.96 -11.71 0.52
C LEU A 80 1.09 -12.76 1.63
N ALA A 81 1.95 -13.77 1.43
CA ALA A 81 2.16 -14.86 2.38
C ALA A 81 2.83 -14.40 3.68
N SER A 82 3.70 -13.38 3.58
CA SER A 82 4.49 -12.83 4.69
C SER A 82 3.91 -11.56 5.29
N LEU A 83 2.77 -11.07 4.77
CA LEU A 83 2.18 -9.82 5.21
C LEU A 83 1.64 -9.93 6.64
N SER A 84 1.99 -8.94 7.48
CA SER A 84 1.44 -8.82 8.83
C SER A 84 -0.04 -8.40 8.79
N GLU A 85 -0.85 -8.88 9.73
CA GLU A 85 -2.26 -8.47 9.88
C GLU A 85 -2.41 -6.96 10.15
N ALA A 86 -1.38 -6.31 10.68
CA ALA A 86 -1.36 -4.88 10.97
C ALA A 86 -0.95 -4.02 9.77
N THR A 87 -0.41 -4.61 8.70
CA THR A 87 0.10 -3.87 7.55
C THR A 87 -1.02 -3.57 6.56
N LEU A 88 -1.15 -2.31 6.15
CA LEU A 88 -2.10 -1.87 5.14
C LEU A 88 -1.49 -1.94 3.74
N HIS A 89 -2.06 -2.71 2.82
CA HIS A 89 -1.70 -2.64 1.40
C HIS A 89 -2.57 -1.64 0.65
N ILE A 90 -1.94 -0.66 0.00
CA ILE A 90 -2.58 0.36 -0.85
C ILE A 90 -2.12 0.16 -2.29
N SER A 91 -3.00 -0.34 -3.15
CA SER A 91 -2.73 -0.36 -4.58
C SER A 91 -3.12 0.96 -5.23
N SER A 92 -2.15 1.62 -5.85
CA SER A 92 -2.33 2.83 -6.67
C SER A 92 -2.23 2.53 -8.17
N SER A 93 -2.15 1.26 -8.54
CA SER A 93 -2.13 0.78 -9.92
C SER A 93 -3.53 0.80 -10.53
N THR A 94 -3.62 1.04 -11.84
CA THR A 94 -4.85 0.80 -12.59
C THR A 94 -4.93 -0.69 -12.90
N ILE A 95 -5.89 -1.38 -12.31
CA ILE A 95 -6.05 -2.83 -12.39
C ILE A 95 -7.47 -3.20 -12.79
N SER A 96 -7.65 -4.43 -13.27
CA SER A 96 -8.95 -4.98 -13.59
C SER A 96 -9.84 -5.13 -12.35
N THR A 97 -11.14 -5.16 -12.56
CA THR A 97 -12.12 -5.40 -11.49
C THR A 97 -11.94 -6.78 -10.88
N GLU A 98 -11.64 -7.77 -11.71
CA GLU A 98 -11.41 -9.15 -11.31
C GLU A 98 -10.23 -9.28 -10.35
N LEU A 99 -9.09 -8.66 -10.68
CA LEU A 99 -7.91 -8.66 -9.82
C LEU A 99 -8.19 -7.89 -8.52
N SER A 100 -8.86 -6.75 -8.62
CA SER A 100 -9.28 -5.95 -7.46
C SER A 100 -10.11 -6.76 -6.46
N GLU A 101 -11.09 -7.52 -6.94
CA GLU A 101 -11.94 -8.36 -6.12
C GLU A 101 -11.18 -9.55 -5.51
N ARG A 102 -10.28 -10.15 -6.27
CA ARG A 102 -9.40 -11.21 -5.79
C ARG A 102 -8.49 -10.71 -4.67
N LEU A 103 -7.80 -9.60 -4.88
CA LEU A 103 -6.96 -8.96 -3.86
C LEU A 103 -7.74 -8.64 -2.59
N ALA A 104 -8.94 -8.07 -2.72
CA ALA A 104 -9.78 -7.76 -1.56
C ALA A 104 -10.16 -9.00 -0.75
N ARG A 105 -10.49 -10.14 -1.42
CA ARG A 105 -10.78 -11.40 -0.74
C ARG A 105 -9.58 -12.00 -0.03
N ASP A 106 -8.43 -11.98 -0.70
CA ASP A 106 -7.23 -12.65 -0.21
C ASP A 106 -6.59 -11.86 0.95
N HIS A 107 -6.67 -10.53 0.91
CA HIS A 107 -6.23 -9.67 2.01
C HIS A 107 -7.18 -9.69 3.21
N ALA A 108 -8.49 -9.88 3.00
CA ALA A 108 -9.47 -9.89 4.09
C ALA A 108 -9.18 -10.93 5.20
N ARG A 109 -8.36 -11.92 4.90
CA ARG A 109 -7.93 -12.96 5.84
C ARG A 109 -6.61 -12.66 6.54
N ARG A 110 -5.84 -11.66 6.07
CA ARG A 110 -4.45 -11.44 6.48
C ARG A 110 -4.12 -10.01 6.83
N SER A 111 -4.69 -9.02 6.11
CA SER A 111 -4.31 -7.61 6.25
C SER A 111 -5.41 -6.69 5.72
N ALA A 112 -5.27 -5.39 5.94
CA ALA A 112 -6.15 -4.40 5.33
C ALA A 112 -5.72 -4.11 3.88
N PHE A 113 -6.69 -3.95 2.98
CA PHE A 113 -6.46 -3.63 1.57
C PHE A 113 -7.29 -2.45 1.12
N CYS A 114 -6.66 -1.51 0.43
CA CYS A 114 -7.31 -0.34 -0.16
C CYS A 114 -6.84 -0.17 -1.61
N ILE A 115 -7.78 0.10 -2.52
CA ILE A 115 -7.49 0.50 -3.89
C ILE A 115 -7.68 2.00 -3.99
N ARG A 116 -6.63 2.70 -4.43
CA ARG A 116 -6.71 4.11 -4.77
C ARG A 116 -6.80 4.24 -6.29
N ASP A 117 -8.02 4.41 -6.79
CA ASP A 117 -8.26 4.64 -8.20
C ASP A 117 -7.68 6.00 -8.64
N ARG A 118 -7.18 6.07 -9.88
CA ARG A 118 -6.55 7.27 -10.46
C ARG A 118 -7.51 8.42 -10.71
N ILE A 119 -8.80 8.16 -10.71
CA ILE A 119 -9.81 9.20 -10.91
C ILE A 119 -10.03 9.92 -9.58
N TRP A 120 -9.26 10.97 -9.40
CA TRP A 120 -9.37 11.89 -8.28
C TRP A 120 -10.68 12.70 -8.37
N THR A 121 -11.78 12.11 -7.95
CA THR A 121 -12.91 12.88 -7.46
C THR A 121 -12.73 12.98 -5.95
N ALA A 122 -12.45 14.19 -5.48
CA ALA A 122 -12.21 14.48 -4.08
C ALA A 122 -13.20 13.72 -3.17
N GLY A 123 -12.71 12.85 -2.31
CA GLY A 123 -13.41 12.46 -1.11
C GLY A 123 -13.94 11.05 -0.95
N ARG A 124 -13.63 10.06 -1.80
CA ARG A 124 -14.10 8.69 -1.53
C ARG A 124 -13.02 7.63 -1.74
N CYS A 125 -12.34 7.28 -0.67
CA CYS A 125 -11.68 5.98 -0.59
C CYS A 125 -12.78 4.91 -0.55
N ARG A 126 -12.89 4.04 -1.55
CA ARG A 126 -13.74 2.85 -1.48
C ARG A 126 -12.99 1.76 -0.71
N CYS A 127 -12.82 1.96 0.58
CA CYS A 127 -12.48 0.86 1.46
C CYS A 127 -13.71 -0.04 1.54
N ARG A 128 -13.67 -1.26 1.01
CA ARG A 128 -14.70 -2.25 1.34
C ARG A 128 -14.57 -2.56 2.84
N PRO A 129 -15.68 -2.59 3.59
CA PRO A 129 -15.62 -2.92 5.00
C PRO A 129 -15.03 -4.31 5.17
N ILE A 130 -13.95 -4.40 5.93
CA ILE A 130 -13.39 -5.68 6.36
C ILE A 130 -14.34 -6.20 7.43
N VAL A 131 -14.95 -7.34 7.17
CA VAL A 131 -15.73 -8.07 8.18
C VAL A 131 -14.71 -8.79 9.07
N ASP A 132 -14.54 -8.34 10.31
CA ASP A 132 -13.68 -9.03 11.27
C ASP A 132 -14.30 -10.39 11.67
N ARG A 133 -13.48 -11.28 12.25
CA ARG A 133 -13.89 -12.63 12.69
C ARG A 133 -15.03 -12.63 13.71
N HIS A 134 -15.46 -11.48 14.19
CA HIS A 134 -16.53 -11.31 15.18
C HIS A 134 -17.76 -10.63 14.59
N GLY A 135 -17.86 -10.55 13.25
CA GLY A 135 -19.03 -9.98 12.57
C GLY A 135 -19.10 -8.44 12.63
N GLY A 136 -18.08 -7.78 13.14
CA GLY A 136 -17.99 -6.32 13.17
C GLY A 136 -17.63 -5.77 11.79
N ARG A 137 -18.42 -4.86 11.26
CA ARG A 137 -18.10 -4.12 10.02
C ARG A 137 -17.16 -2.98 10.37
N SER A 138 -15.87 -3.14 10.13
CA SER A 138 -14.91 -2.04 10.15
C SER A 138 -14.80 -1.47 8.75
N GLY A 139 -15.59 -0.46 8.45
CA GLY A 139 -15.49 0.31 7.22
C GLY A 139 -15.17 1.76 7.56
N CYS A 140 -14.61 2.51 6.61
CA CYS A 140 -14.52 3.96 6.76
C CYS A 140 -15.92 4.53 7.03
N ASP A 141 -16.02 5.52 7.92
CA ASP A 141 -17.26 6.26 8.13
C ASP A 141 -17.68 6.98 6.83
N ARG A 142 -18.91 7.50 6.79
CA ARG A 142 -19.43 8.24 5.63
C ARG A 142 -18.58 9.45 5.23
N LYS A 143 -17.57 9.79 6.02
CA LYS A 143 -16.61 10.88 5.79
C LYS A 143 -15.22 10.38 5.37
N GLY A 144 -15.04 9.06 5.18
CA GLY A 144 -13.78 8.47 4.72
C GLY A 144 -12.74 8.28 5.83
N ASN A 145 -13.12 8.34 7.10
CA ASN A 145 -12.22 8.11 8.23
C ASN A 145 -12.20 6.61 8.58
N ALA A 146 -10.99 6.05 8.75
CA ALA A 146 -10.82 4.70 9.22
C ALA A 146 -11.32 4.55 10.67
N PRO A 147 -11.94 3.41 11.06
CA PRO A 147 -12.38 3.20 12.43
C PRO A 147 -11.17 3.15 13.38
N THR A 148 -11.19 4.03 14.37
CA THR A 148 -10.22 4.02 15.46
C THR A 148 -10.54 2.86 16.40
N ARG A 149 -9.91 1.71 16.27
CA ARG A 149 -9.85 0.74 17.36
C ARG A 149 -8.56 0.98 18.16
N GLY A 150 -8.71 1.62 19.33
CA GLY A 150 -7.86 1.37 20.51
C GLY A 150 -6.38 1.71 20.44
N ILE A 151 -5.90 2.43 19.44
CA ILE A 151 -4.57 3.03 19.45
C ILE A 151 -4.78 4.51 19.72
N GLY A 152 -4.31 4.98 20.87
CA GLY A 152 -4.45 6.36 21.29
C GLY A 152 -3.99 7.36 20.23
N PRO A 153 -4.46 8.61 20.30
CA PRO A 153 -4.35 9.57 19.22
C PRO A 153 -2.90 10.00 19.00
N LYS A 154 -2.17 9.31 18.12
CA LYS A 154 -1.05 9.93 17.43
C LYS A 154 -1.61 10.48 16.14
N SER A 155 -1.74 11.77 16.12
CA SER A 155 -2.31 12.63 15.09
C SER A 155 -1.93 12.17 13.66
N ILE A 156 -2.90 11.61 12.93
CA ILE A 156 -2.83 11.56 11.47
C ILE A 156 -3.06 12.99 11.00
N ARG A 157 -1.99 13.74 10.75
CA ARG A 157 -2.10 15.01 10.04
C ARG A 157 -2.47 14.70 8.59
N ARG A 158 -3.48 15.41 8.11
CA ARG A 158 -3.96 15.35 6.72
C ARG A 158 -2.78 15.57 5.76
N ILE A 159 -2.66 14.69 4.79
CA ILE A 159 -1.92 14.89 3.57
C ILE A 159 -2.90 15.39 2.50
#